data_aec8a147d791edda3c9f32c98b2644a7
#
_entry.id   aec8a147d791edda3c9f32c98b2644a7
#
_cell.length_a   1.000
_cell.length_b   1.000
_cell.length_c   1.000
_cell.angle_alpha   90.00
_cell.angle_beta   90.00
_cell.angle_gamma   90.00
#
_symmetry.space_group_name_H-M   'P 1'
#
loop_
_entity.id
_entity.type
_entity.pdbx_description
1 polymer ?
#
loop_
_entity_poly.entity_id
_entity_poly.type
_entity_poly.pdbx_seq_one_letter_code
_entity_poly.pdbx_strand_id
1 'polypeptide(L)'
;MSIAIRSFYLLTQAIKDELEADPSINTVSFGDITELDLRKQTIFPLAHIMLNTVTNRDNVLVYNLSVFVMDVVDTSKSQTTDWFVGNDNEQDVLNTCLVVINKLATKLRKGALFVNKYQLDADVVFEPFVERFDNSLAGFVGTFDILVTNDIDIC
;
A
#
# COMPACT_ATOMS: atom_id res chain seq x y z
N MET A 1 27.95 2.49 6.94
CA MET A 1 27.24 3.06 5.77
C MET A 1 26.07 3.88 6.24
N SER A 2 25.91 5.06 5.68
CA SER A 2 24.78 5.96 5.99
C SER A 2 23.44 5.32 5.63
N ILE A 3 22.43 5.49 6.50
CA ILE A 3 21.08 5.04 6.24
C ILE A 3 20.52 5.73 4.99
N ALA A 4 20.84 7.00 4.77
CA ALA A 4 20.35 7.76 3.64
C ALA A 4 20.79 7.18 2.27
N ILE A 5 21.99 6.60 2.20
CA ILE A 5 22.50 6.00 0.97
C ILE A 5 21.64 4.83 0.52
N ARG A 6 21.06 4.10 1.45
CA ARG A 6 20.22 2.93 1.18
C ARG A 6 18.77 3.14 1.59
N SER A 7 18.38 4.37 1.89
CA SER A 7 17.06 4.66 2.48
C SER A 7 15.91 4.15 1.64
N PHE A 8 16.02 4.26 0.31
CA PHE A 8 14.97 3.79 -0.59
C PHE A 8 14.77 2.27 -0.48
N TYR A 9 15.85 1.50 -0.54
CA TYR A 9 15.76 0.04 -0.39
C TYR A 9 15.24 -0.38 0.98
N LEU A 10 15.75 0.27 2.02
CA LEU A 10 15.35 -0.07 3.39
C LEU A 10 13.88 0.25 3.63
N LEU A 11 13.40 1.39 3.14
CA LEU A 11 12.02 1.80 3.29
C LEU A 11 11.08 0.86 2.53
N THR A 12 11.37 0.60 1.26
CA THR A 12 10.52 -0.28 0.44
C THR A 12 10.51 -1.71 0.97
N GLN A 13 11.66 -2.19 1.45
CA GLN A 13 11.75 -3.51 2.08
C GLN A 13 10.93 -3.58 3.37
N ALA A 14 11.00 -2.54 4.20
CA ALA A 14 10.23 -2.49 5.44
C ALA A 14 8.71 -2.51 5.18
N ILE A 15 8.25 -1.74 4.19
CA ILE A 15 6.84 -1.73 3.81
C ILE A 15 6.43 -3.09 3.23
N LYS A 16 7.25 -3.64 2.36
CA LYS A 16 7.00 -4.96 1.77
C LYS A 16 6.85 -6.03 2.84
N ASP A 17 7.77 -6.07 3.81
CA ASP A 17 7.75 -7.06 4.89
C ASP A 17 6.48 -6.93 5.74
N GLU A 18 6.04 -5.71 6.02
CA GLU A 18 4.81 -5.48 6.77
C GLU A 18 3.57 -5.94 6.00
N LEU A 19 3.53 -5.70 4.70
CA LEU A 19 2.42 -6.13 3.86
C LEU A 19 2.42 -7.65 3.68
N GLU A 20 3.58 -8.27 3.48
CA GLU A 20 3.68 -9.72 3.36
C GLU A 20 3.33 -10.46 4.65
N ALA A 21 3.56 -9.82 5.80
CA ALA A 21 3.19 -10.39 7.10
C ALA A 21 1.68 -10.42 7.34
N ASP A 22 0.90 -9.66 6.57
CA ASP A 22 -0.56 -9.68 6.69
C ASP A 22 -1.11 -10.93 6.00
N PRO A 23 -1.86 -11.77 6.72
CA PRO A 23 -2.40 -13.00 6.13
C PRO A 23 -3.42 -12.76 5.01
N SER A 24 -3.95 -11.55 4.90
CA SER A 24 -4.89 -11.18 3.85
C SER A 24 -4.21 -10.86 2.52
N ILE A 25 -2.89 -10.70 2.50
CA ILE A 25 -2.13 -10.34 1.30
C ILE A 25 -1.45 -11.57 0.72
N ASN A 26 -1.67 -11.82 -0.56
CA ASN A 26 -1.04 -12.92 -1.28
C ASN A 26 0.26 -12.48 -1.96
N THR A 27 0.28 -11.28 -2.55
CA THR A 27 1.42 -10.79 -3.33
C THR A 27 1.68 -9.32 -3.04
N VAL A 28 2.95 -8.96 -2.95
CA VAL A 28 3.38 -7.55 -2.88
C VAL A 28 4.24 -7.25 -4.10
N SER A 29 3.91 -6.18 -4.81
CA SER A 29 4.63 -5.75 -6.01
C SER A 29 5.06 -4.29 -5.89
N PHE A 30 5.97 -3.88 -6.76
CA PHE A 30 6.51 -2.52 -6.80
C PHE A 30 6.67 -2.07 -8.25
N GLY A 31 6.46 -0.80 -8.50
CA GLY A 31 6.67 -0.17 -9.78
C GLY A 31 5.45 0.58 -10.29
N ASP A 32 5.38 0.77 -11.62
CA ASP A 32 4.22 1.39 -12.24
C ASP A 32 3.05 0.39 -12.28
N ILE A 33 1.90 0.81 -11.78
CA ILE A 33 0.70 -0.04 -11.76
C ILE A 33 0.27 -0.48 -13.16
N THR A 34 0.58 0.33 -14.18
CA THR A 34 0.20 0.01 -15.56
C THR A 34 1.02 -1.13 -16.16
N GLU A 35 2.19 -1.41 -15.62
CA GLU A 35 3.07 -2.48 -16.08
C GLU A 35 2.72 -3.84 -15.46
N LEU A 36 1.88 -3.84 -14.44
CA LEU A 36 1.50 -5.06 -13.74
C LEU A 36 0.40 -5.80 -14.50
N ASP A 37 0.57 -7.10 -14.70
CA ASP A 37 -0.46 -7.93 -15.32
C ASP A 37 -1.56 -8.26 -14.30
N LEU A 38 -2.54 -7.38 -14.22
CA LEU A 38 -3.67 -7.50 -13.30
C LEU A 38 -4.68 -8.59 -13.69
N ARG A 39 -4.46 -9.27 -14.82
CA ARG A 39 -5.32 -10.37 -15.24
C ARG A 39 -5.02 -11.68 -14.53
N LYS A 40 -3.87 -11.77 -13.90
CA LYS A 40 -3.47 -12.97 -13.15
C LYS A 40 -4.20 -13.04 -11.82
N GLN A 41 -5.25 -13.81 -11.75
CA GLN A 41 -6.04 -13.96 -10.52
C GLN A 41 -5.25 -14.55 -9.35
N THR A 42 -4.18 -15.28 -9.62
CA THR A 42 -3.37 -15.91 -8.58
C THR A 42 -2.56 -14.95 -7.74
N ILE A 43 -2.42 -13.69 -8.16
CA ILE A 43 -1.66 -12.69 -7.40
C ILE A 43 -2.49 -11.97 -6.33
N PHE A 44 -3.82 -12.14 -6.35
CA PHE A 44 -4.72 -11.42 -5.44
C PHE A 44 -4.99 -12.19 -4.15
N PRO A 45 -5.27 -11.51 -3.01
CA PRO A 45 -5.20 -10.05 -2.82
C PRO A 45 -3.80 -9.50 -2.99
N LEU A 46 -3.70 -8.36 -3.68
CA LEU A 46 -2.43 -7.75 -4.08
C LEU A 46 -2.23 -6.42 -3.36
N ALA A 47 -1.03 -6.21 -2.84
CA ALA A 47 -0.56 -4.90 -2.43
C ALA A 47 0.51 -4.42 -3.42
N HIS A 48 0.33 -3.22 -3.95
CA HIS A 48 1.26 -2.64 -4.92
C HIS A 48 1.80 -1.32 -4.41
N ILE A 49 3.12 -1.17 -4.43
CA ILE A 49 3.82 0.02 -3.97
C ILE A 49 4.32 0.79 -5.18
N MET A 50 3.96 2.07 -5.26
CA MET A 50 4.40 2.96 -6.33
C MET A 50 5.06 4.19 -5.74
N LEU A 51 6.28 4.47 -6.18
CA LEU A 51 6.98 5.69 -5.80
C LEU A 51 6.51 6.84 -6.68
N ASN A 52 6.04 7.93 -6.06
CA ASN A 52 5.62 9.13 -6.78
C ASN A 52 6.75 10.16 -6.84
N THR A 53 7.22 10.63 -5.70
CA THR A 53 8.28 11.64 -5.60
C THR A 53 9.13 11.42 -4.36
N VAL A 54 10.33 12.00 -4.39
CA VAL A 54 11.21 12.11 -3.22
C VAL A 54 11.61 13.57 -3.07
N THR A 55 11.41 14.11 -1.88
CA THR A 55 11.74 15.51 -1.58
C THR A 55 12.88 15.58 -0.58
N ASN A 56 13.88 16.38 -0.91
CA ASN A 56 14.99 16.65 0.01
C ASN A 56 14.61 17.84 0.91
N ARG A 57 14.61 17.61 2.22
CA ARG A 57 14.46 18.65 3.25
C ARG A 57 15.65 18.53 4.20
N ASP A 58 16.67 19.31 4.00
CA ASP A 58 17.85 19.36 4.88
C ASP A 58 18.23 18.02 5.54
N ASN A 59 17.67 17.73 6.70
CA ASN A 59 17.99 16.55 7.50
C ASN A 59 17.06 15.35 7.22
N VAL A 60 16.13 15.50 6.30
CA VAL A 60 15.08 14.50 6.07
C VAL A 60 14.83 14.33 4.58
N LEU A 61 14.65 13.08 4.16
CA LEU A 61 14.07 12.76 2.85
C LEU A 61 12.59 12.42 3.05
N VAL A 62 11.74 13.01 2.22
CA VAL A 62 10.30 12.70 2.22
C VAL A 62 9.99 11.85 0.99
N TYR A 63 9.60 10.61 1.24
CA TYR A 63 9.16 9.70 0.19
C TYR A 63 7.66 9.76 0.06
N ASN A 64 7.17 10.18 -1.10
CA ASN A 64 5.75 10.12 -1.41
C ASN A 64 5.47 8.81 -2.14
N LEU A 65 4.77 7.92 -1.47
CA LEU A 65 4.45 6.58 -1.99
C LEU A 65 2.94 6.40 -2.07
N SER A 66 2.49 5.77 -3.13
CA SER A 66 1.11 5.26 -3.20
C SER A 66 1.13 3.76 -2.95
N VAL A 67 0.25 3.30 -2.07
CA VAL A 67 0.06 1.88 -1.79
C VAL A 67 -1.35 1.51 -2.20
N PHE A 68 -1.45 0.57 -3.13
CA PHE A 68 -2.73 0.01 -3.58
C PHE A 68 -2.92 -1.33 -2.90
N VAL A 69 -4.05 -1.52 -2.27
CA VAL A 69 -4.47 -2.84 -1.76
C VAL A 69 -5.75 -3.20 -2.47
N MET A 70 -5.75 -4.30 -3.22
CA MET A 70 -6.85 -4.64 -4.10
C MET A 70 -7.09 -6.14 -4.19
N ASP A 71 -8.31 -6.47 -4.52
CA ASP A 71 -8.72 -7.86 -4.75
C ASP A 71 -9.78 -7.90 -5.85
N VAL A 72 -9.99 -9.09 -6.39
CA VAL A 72 -11.00 -9.34 -7.42
C VAL A 72 -12.38 -9.37 -6.78
N VAL A 73 -13.31 -8.59 -7.32
CA VAL A 73 -14.71 -8.66 -6.94
C VAL A 73 -15.34 -9.86 -7.65
N ASP A 74 -16.04 -10.69 -6.87
CA ASP A 74 -16.77 -11.82 -7.42
C ASP A 74 -18.04 -11.29 -8.09
N THR A 75 -18.02 -11.27 -9.42
CA THR A 75 -19.17 -10.87 -10.23
C THR A 75 -20.05 -12.05 -10.66
N SER A 76 -19.78 -13.25 -10.12
CA SER A 76 -20.63 -14.40 -10.39
C SER A 76 -22.06 -14.10 -9.92
N LYS A 77 -23.03 -14.50 -10.71
CA LYS A 77 -24.47 -14.23 -10.42
C LYS A 77 -25.04 -15.13 -9.33
N SER A 78 -24.20 -15.80 -8.56
CA SER A 78 -24.62 -16.50 -7.36
C SER A 78 -25.09 -15.49 -6.32
N GLN A 79 -25.83 -15.95 -5.31
CA GLN A 79 -26.35 -15.05 -4.28
C GLN A 79 -25.21 -14.25 -3.64
N THR A 80 -25.41 -12.94 -3.58
CA THR A 80 -24.47 -12.06 -2.90
C THR A 80 -24.42 -12.39 -1.40
N THR A 81 -23.21 -12.40 -0.85
CA THR A 81 -22.99 -12.57 0.59
C THR A 81 -22.99 -11.22 1.32
N ASP A 82 -22.98 -10.11 0.58
CA ASP A 82 -23.00 -8.77 1.15
C ASP A 82 -24.40 -8.41 1.67
N TRP A 83 -24.43 -7.47 2.61
CA TRP A 83 -25.66 -6.98 3.19
C TRP A 83 -26.51 -6.18 2.19
N PHE A 84 -25.90 -5.73 1.11
CA PHE A 84 -26.55 -4.89 0.10
C PHE A 84 -26.79 -5.69 -1.18
N VAL A 85 -28.01 -5.63 -1.68
CA VAL A 85 -28.40 -6.33 -2.90
C VAL A 85 -27.68 -5.71 -4.10
N GLY A 86 -27.13 -6.55 -4.98
CA GLY A 86 -26.49 -6.12 -6.22
C GLY A 86 -25.03 -5.70 -6.06
N ASN A 87 -24.45 -5.92 -4.90
CA ASN A 87 -23.10 -5.46 -4.58
C ASN A 87 -22.05 -6.57 -4.65
N ASP A 88 -22.45 -7.75 -5.04
CA ASP A 88 -21.59 -8.95 -5.07
C ASP A 88 -20.84 -9.11 -3.74
N ASN A 89 -19.52 -9.21 -3.73
CA ASN A 89 -18.71 -9.22 -2.51
C ASN A 89 -17.88 -7.95 -2.35
N GLU A 90 -18.27 -6.86 -3.00
CA GLU A 90 -17.52 -5.60 -3.03
C GLU A 90 -17.26 -5.04 -1.64
N GLN A 91 -18.27 -5.06 -0.76
CA GLN A 91 -18.13 -4.55 0.59
C GLN A 91 -17.10 -5.35 1.40
N ASP A 92 -17.08 -6.67 1.26
CA ASP A 92 -16.10 -7.52 1.92
C ASP A 92 -14.68 -7.24 1.43
N VAL A 93 -14.52 -7.07 0.12
CA VAL A 93 -13.24 -6.72 -0.50
C VAL A 93 -12.75 -5.38 0.01
N LEU A 94 -13.61 -4.36 0.00
CA LEU A 94 -13.27 -3.02 0.48
C LEU A 94 -12.89 -3.04 1.96
N ASN A 95 -13.63 -3.77 2.79
CA ASN A 95 -13.32 -3.86 4.21
C ASN A 95 -11.96 -4.51 4.46
N THR A 96 -11.66 -5.61 3.78
CA THR A 96 -10.38 -6.31 3.91
C THR A 96 -9.22 -5.40 3.48
N CYS A 97 -9.36 -4.74 2.33
CA CYS A 97 -8.34 -3.82 1.82
C CYS A 97 -8.13 -2.64 2.76
N LEU A 98 -9.20 -2.08 3.31
CA LEU A 98 -9.11 -0.99 4.28
C LEU A 98 -8.36 -1.41 5.55
N VAL A 99 -8.65 -2.59 6.07
CA VAL A 99 -7.96 -3.11 7.26
C VAL A 99 -6.46 -3.23 7.02
N VAL A 100 -6.05 -3.75 5.87
CA VAL A 100 -4.63 -3.91 5.53
C VAL A 100 -3.93 -2.56 5.45
N ILE A 101 -4.47 -1.62 4.68
CA ILE A 101 -3.83 -0.32 4.48
C ILE A 101 -3.85 0.52 5.77
N ASN A 102 -4.89 0.39 6.58
CA ASN A 102 -4.97 1.05 7.87
C ASN A 102 -3.93 0.51 8.86
N LYS A 103 -3.69 -0.78 8.87
CA LYS A 103 -2.62 -1.37 9.68
C LYS A 103 -1.26 -0.81 9.30
N LEU A 104 -0.98 -0.67 8.01
CA LEU A 104 0.28 -0.08 7.55
C LEU A 104 0.44 1.35 8.05
N ALA A 105 -0.59 2.20 7.87
CA ALA A 105 -0.57 3.58 8.33
C ALA A 105 -0.39 3.66 9.86
N THR A 106 -1.06 2.81 10.60
CA THR A 106 -0.96 2.78 12.06
C THR A 106 0.45 2.39 12.52
N LYS A 107 1.08 1.44 11.86
CA LYS A 107 2.46 1.03 12.17
C LYS A 107 3.48 2.13 11.88
N LEU A 108 3.23 2.97 10.88
CA LEU A 108 4.04 4.13 10.58
C LEU A 108 3.86 5.26 11.59
N ARG A 109 2.70 5.35 12.23
CA ARG A 109 2.43 6.39 13.23
C ARG A 109 2.89 6.03 14.63
N LYS A 110 2.69 4.80 15.05
CA LYS A 110 2.92 4.39 16.44
C LYS A 110 3.33 2.94 16.62
N GLY A 111 3.58 2.22 15.53
CA GLY A 111 3.94 0.81 15.58
C GLY A 111 5.42 0.55 15.29
N ALA A 112 5.70 -0.64 14.79
CA ALA A 112 7.06 -1.12 14.55
C ALA A 112 7.81 -0.23 13.54
N LEU A 113 7.16 0.26 12.51
CA LEU A 113 7.81 1.12 11.51
C LEU A 113 8.17 2.49 12.09
N PHE A 114 7.35 3.03 12.98
CA PHE A 114 7.66 4.27 13.69
C PHE A 114 8.92 4.11 14.57
N VAL A 115 9.01 2.99 15.28
CA VAL A 115 10.19 2.67 16.11
C VAL A 115 11.45 2.57 15.26
N ASN A 116 11.32 2.07 14.03
CA ASN A 116 12.43 1.99 13.07
C ASN A 116 12.70 3.31 12.34
N LYS A 117 12.14 4.42 12.83
CA LYS A 117 12.35 5.80 12.35
C LYS A 117 11.72 6.10 10.99
N TYR A 118 10.73 5.35 10.57
CA TYR A 118 9.88 5.69 9.44
C TYR A 118 8.63 6.37 9.96
N GLN A 119 8.45 7.65 9.66
CA GLN A 119 7.38 8.47 10.22
C GLN A 119 6.50 9.05 9.12
N LEU A 120 5.21 9.18 9.38
CA LEU A 120 4.30 9.90 8.50
C LEU A 120 4.40 11.41 8.74
N ASP A 121 4.50 12.18 7.64
CA ASP A 121 4.55 13.64 7.70
C ASP A 121 3.14 14.24 7.86
N ALA A 122 2.13 13.62 7.28
CA ALA A 122 0.77 14.15 7.24
C ALA A 122 -0.25 13.04 7.41
N ASP A 123 -1.52 13.42 7.47
CA ASP A 123 -2.61 12.46 7.47
C ASP A 123 -2.68 11.70 6.15
N VAL A 124 -3.02 10.42 6.23
CA VAL A 124 -3.19 9.59 5.05
C VAL A 124 -4.69 9.49 4.73
N VAL A 125 -5.04 9.84 3.51
CA VAL A 125 -6.40 9.66 3.00
C VAL A 125 -6.44 8.39 2.19
N PHE A 126 -7.33 7.48 2.55
CA PHE A 126 -7.55 6.24 1.80
C PHE A 126 -8.69 6.45 0.83
N GLU A 127 -8.42 6.30 -0.46
CA GLU A 127 -9.41 6.49 -1.51
C GLU A 127 -9.88 5.13 -2.02
N PRO A 128 -11.18 4.82 -1.95
CA PRO A 128 -11.69 3.58 -2.51
C PRO A 128 -11.74 3.66 -4.04
N PHE A 129 -11.57 2.52 -4.66
CA PHE A 129 -11.84 2.36 -6.09
C PHE A 129 -12.60 1.06 -6.32
N VAL A 130 -13.45 1.05 -7.33
CA VAL A 130 -14.30 -0.08 -7.66
C VAL A 130 -14.32 -0.26 -9.17
N GLU A 131 -14.33 -1.51 -9.60
CA GLU A 131 -14.44 -1.88 -11.02
C GLU A 131 -13.40 -1.19 -11.91
N ARG A 132 -12.23 -0.90 -11.34
CA ARG A 132 -11.11 -0.41 -12.11
C ARG A 132 -10.36 -1.59 -12.73
N PHE A 133 -9.74 -1.32 -13.85
CA PHE A 133 -9.01 -2.30 -14.63
C PHE A 133 -9.93 -3.34 -15.26
N ASP A 134 -9.36 -4.22 -16.08
CA ASP A 134 -10.11 -5.20 -16.88
C ASP A 134 -10.70 -6.36 -16.06
N ASN A 135 -10.36 -6.47 -14.79
CA ASN A 135 -10.67 -7.63 -13.95
C ASN A 135 -11.65 -7.36 -12.81
N SER A 136 -12.44 -6.28 -12.88
CA SER A 136 -13.39 -5.94 -11.81
C SER A 136 -12.70 -5.89 -10.44
N LEU A 137 -11.64 -5.14 -10.32
CA LEU A 137 -10.90 -4.99 -9.08
C LEU A 137 -11.49 -3.90 -8.21
N ALA A 138 -11.48 -4.13 -6.91
CA ALA A 138 -11.84 -3.13 -5.92
C ALA A 138 -10.78 -3.08 -4.83
N GLY A 139 -10.68 -1.95 -4.15
CA GLY A 139 -9.75 -1.79 -3.06
C GLY A 139 -9.59 -0.35 -2.63
N PHE A 140 -8.49 -0.08 -1.96
CA PHE A 140 -8.12 1.25 -1.49
C PHE A 140 -6.73 1.61 -1.95
N VAL A 141 -6.53 2.89 -2.23
CA VAL A 141 -5.22 3.47 -2.43
C VAL A 141 -4.98 4.53 -1.36
N GLY A 142 -3.80 4.49 -0.75
CA GLY A 142 -3.36 5.52 0.17
C GLY A 142 -2.07 6.15 -0.32
N THR A 143 -1.97 7.47 -0.20
CA THR A 143 -0.74 8.19 -0.51
C THR A 143 -0.06 8.57 0.79
N PHE A 144 1.17 8.12 0.96
CA PHE A 144 1.94 8.27 2.19
C PHE A 144 3.11 9.21 1.94
N ASP A 145 3.26 10.21 2.81
CA ASP A 145 4.48 11.00 2.90
C ASP A 145 5.29 10.47 4.08
N ILE A 146 6.37 9.78 3.78
CA ILE A 146 7.18 9.10 4.80
C ILE A 146 8.51 9.81 4.97
N LEU A 147 8.78 10.24 6.20
CA LEU A 147 10.02 10.88 6.57
C LEU A 147 11.09 9.85 6.89
N VAL A 148 12.25 9.99 6.26
CA VAL A 148 13.42 9.18 6.54
C VAL A 148 14.61 10.11 6.82
N THR A 149 15.38 9.80 7.83
CA THR A 149 16.54 10.61 8.19
C THR A 149 17.54 10.68 7.05
N ASN A 150 17.93 11.91 6.70
CA ASN A 150 18.99 12.17 5.73
C ASN A 150 20.30 12.43 6.49
N ASP A 151 21.12 11.41 6.62
CA ASP A 151 22.37 11.48 7.35
C ASP A 151 23.60 11.38 6.42
N ILE A 152 23.41 11.72 5.15
CA ILE A 152 24.52 11.75 4.19
C ILE A 152 25.53 12.81 4.64
N ASP A 153 26.77 12.39 4.81
CA ASP A 153 27.87 13.27 5.12
C ASP A 153 28.44 13.83 3.82
N ILE A 154 28.56 15.16 3.76
CA ILE A 154 29.07 15.88 2.59
C ILE A 154 30.53 16.25 2.71
N CYS A 155 31.22 15.84 3.72
CA CYS A 155 32.65 16.14 3.87
C CYS A 155 33.52 15.38 2.89
#